data_4430cf8e06e354514a3798779de44954
#
_entry.id   4430cf8e06e354514a3798779de44954
#
_cell.length_a   1.000
_cell.length_b   1.000
_cell.length_c   1.000
_cell.angle_alpha   90.00
_cell.angle_beta   90.00
_cell.angle_gamma   90.00
#
_symmetry.space_group_name_H-M   'P 1'
#
loop_
_entity.id
_entity.type
_entity.pdbx_description
1 polymer ?
#
loop_
_entity_poly.entity_id
_entity_poly.type
_entity_poly.pdbx_seq_one_letter_code
_entity_poly.pdbx_strand_id
1 'polypeptide(L)'
;TNLEMDLRFEAAAANEYAENTKNDAGFKVPQIYWNFTSENVMTLDWIDGVSIRETEELKNRNLDTNKIAEDIIQHFLRHAVRDGFFHADMHQGNIFIDNSGQIAPIDFGIMGRLDKVSKRFLAEILYGFIQRDYKKVAEVHLVAGLVPNNVPIDDLAQALRSIGEPIFGQAVKDISGGKLLKQLFDVTEKFNMQTQPQLLMLQKTMVVVEGVARKLNPDTNIWTTSKPVLESWLRETKDPINSITDTL
;
A
#
# COMPACT_ATOMS: atom_id res chain seq x y z
N THR A 1 6.63 -18.34 15.73
CA THR A 1 6.82 -18.04 17.18
C THR A 1 5.52 -18.27 17.91
N ASN A 2 5.52 -18.56 19.24
CA ASN A 2 4.28 -18.75 20.02
C ASN A 2 3.32 -17.55 19.99
N LEU A 3 3.82 -16.35 19.67
CA LEU A 3 3.03 -15.13 19.52
C LEU A 3 2.14 -15.14 18.26
N GLU A 4 2.54 -15.80 17.18
CA GLU A 4 1.77 -15.88 15.93
C GLU A 4 0.56 -16.82 16.03
N MET A 5 0.49 -17.65 17.07
CA MET A 5 -0.59 -18.59 17.29
C MET A 5 -1.68 -18.08 18.25
N ASP A 6 -1.50 -16.91 18.86
CA ASP A 6 -2.44 -16.32 19.80
C ASP A 6 -3.35 -15.30 19.06
N LEU A 7 -4.58 -15.69 18.77
CA LEU A 7 -5.57 -14.90 18.03
C LEU A 7 -5.95 -13.58 18.72
N ARG A 8 -5.59 -13.38 20.00
CA ARG A 8 -5.78 -12.07 20.65
C ARG A 8 -4.92 -10.99 20.05
N PHE A 9 -3.74 -11.31 19.47
CA PHE A 9 -2.90 -10.33 18.77
C PHE A 9 -3.51 -9.93 17.43
N GLU A 10 -4.09 -10.87 16.70
CA GLU A 10 -4.82 -10.58 15.48
C GLU A 10 -6.07 -9.74 15.76
N ALA A 11 -6.84 -10.09 16.80
CA ALA A 11 -7.98 -9.31 17.27
C ALA A 11 -7.59 -7.87 17.66
N ALA A 12 -6.45 -7.68 18.34
CA ALA A 12 -5.93 -6.36 18.69
C ALA A 12 -5.52 -5.56 17.44
N ALA A 13 -4.90 -6.21 16.46
CA ALA A 13 -4.53 -5.59 15.19
C ALA A 13 -5.78 -5.15 14.41
N ALA A 14 -6.82 -5.99 14.35
CA ALA A 14 -8.11 -5.65 13.74
C ALA A 14 -8.75 -4.45 14.42
N ASN A 15 -8.76 -4.41 15.76
CA ASN A 15 -9.34 -3.30 16.53
C ASN A 15 -8.58 -1.99 16.28
N GLU A 16 -7.24 -2.00 16.30
CA GLU A 16 -6.43 -0.82 15.98
C GLU A 16 -6.69 -0.33 14.55
N TYR A 17 -6.81 -1.26 13.60
CA TYR A 17 -7.09 -0.93 12.21
C TYR A 17 -8.48 -0.31 12.05
N ALA A 18 -9.49 -0.83 12.77
CA ALA A 18 -10.84 -0.26 12.82
C ALA A 18 -10.83 1.18 13.38
N GLU A 19 -10.07 1.44 14.44
CA GLU A 19 -9.94 2.78 15.03
C GLU A 19 -9.32 3.78 14.06
N ASN A 20 -8.25 3.38 13.35
CA ASN A 20 -7.57 4.22 12.37
C ASN A 20 -8.45 4.55 11.17
N THR A 21 -9.28 3.59 10.72
CA THR A 21 -10.04 3.68 9.48
C THR A 21 -11.54 4.03 9.67
N LYS A 22 -11.98 4.29 10.90
CA LYS A 22 -13.40 4.53 11.25
C LYS A 22 -14.11 5.63 10.45
N ASN A 23 -13.35 6.59 9.92
CA ASN A 23 -13.86 7.71 9.14
C ASN A 23 -13.64 7.53 7.62
N ASP A 24 -13.12 6.40 7.19
CA ASP A 24 -12.83 6.16 5.78
C ASP A 24 -14.09 5.62 5.07
N ALA A 25 -14.74 6.50 4.31
CA ALA A 25 -15.90 6.11 3.52
C ALA A 25 -15.55 5.00 2.51
N GLY A 26 -16.35 3.97 2.42
CA GLY A 26 -16.12 2.83 1.53
C GLY A 26 -15.20 1.75 2.10
N PHE A 27 -14.82 1.86 3.39
CA PHE A 27 -13.99 0.86 4.07
C PHE A 27 -14.60 0.48 5.43
N LYS A 28 -14.56 -0.80 5.76
CA LYS A 28 -15.13 -1.33 7.00
C LYS A 28 -14.24 -2.44 7.55
N VAL A 29 -13.91 -2.35 8.84
CA VAL A 29 -13.29 -3.46 9.59
C VAL A 29 -14.38 -4.11 10.43
N PRO A 30 -14.55 -5.46 10.42
CA PRO A 30 -15.50 -6.14 11.27
C PRO A 30 -15.19 -5.91 12.74
N GLN A 31 -16.24 -5.72 13.56
CA GLN A 31 -16.09 -5.53 15.00
C GLN A 31 -15.61 -6.83 15.65
N ILE A 32 -14.67 -6.70 16.58
CA ILE A 32 -14.20 -7.82 17.40
C ILE A 32 -15.03 -7.93 18.69
N TYR A 33 -15.47 -9.13 19.00
CA TYR A 33 -16.19 -9.45 20.24
C TYR A 33 -15.24 -10.01 21.29
N TRP A 34 -14.61 -9.14 22.06
CA TRP A 34 -13.58 -9.50 23.04
C TRP A 34 -14.04 -10.52 24.08
N ASN A 35 -15.32 -10.49 24.49
CA ASN A 35 -15.88 -11.45 25.43
C ASN A 35 -15.94 -12.89 24.88
N PHE A 36 -15.81 -13.04 23.55
CA PHE A 36 -15.81 -14.32 22.84
C PHE A 36 -14.49 -14.55 22.09
N THR A 37 -13.44 -13.83 22.48
CA THR A 37 -12.11 -13.94 21.89
C THR A 37 -11.10 -14.44 22.94
N SER A 38 -10.30 -15.43 22.56
CA SER A 38 -9.28 -16.07 23.40
C SER A 38 -8.04 -16.39 22.56
N GLU A 39 -7.06 -17.04 23.15
CA GLU A 39 -5.84 -17.47 22.46
C GLU A 39 -6.13 -18.27 21.16
N ASN A 40 -7.14 -19.14 21.19
CA ASN A 40 -7.43 -20.08 20.11
C ASN A 40 -8.73 -19.77 19.35
N VAL A 41 -9.46 -18.72 19.73
CA VAL A 41 -10.74 -18.33 19.13
C VAL A 41 -10.79 -16.82 18.98
N MET A 42 -11.10 -16.35 17.79
CA MET A 42 -11.42 -14.94 17.51
C MET A 42 -12.86 -14.86 16.97
N THR A 43 -13.66 -13.98 17.58
CA THR A 43 -15.04 -13.74 17.17
C THR A 43 -15.19 -12.33 16.64
N LEU A 44 -15.69 -12.20 15.42
CA LEU A 44 -15.88 -10.93 14.74
C LEU A 44 -17.23 -10.89 14.01
N ASP A 45 -17.66 -9.69 13.59
CA ASP A 45 -18.86 -9.51 12.80
C ASP A 45 -18.83 -10.38 11.54
N TRP A 46 -19.99 -10.94 11.21
CA TRP A 46 -20.21 -11.54 9.90
C TRP A 46 -20.34 -10.44 8.84
N ILE A 47 -19.52 -10.53 7.78
CA ILE A 47 -19.64 -9.65 6.62
C ILE A 47 -20.62 -10.25 5.62
N ASP A 48 -21.82 -9.64 5.52
CA ASP A 48 -22.80 -9.97 4.49
C ASP A 48 -22.36 -9.32 3.17
N GLY A 49 -21.60 -10.06 2.39
CA GLY A 49 -20.95 -9.56 1.18
C GLY A 49 -20.44 -10.68 0.28
N VAL A 50 -19.74 -10.27 -0.76
CA VAL A 50 -19.13 -11.15 -1.77
C VAL A 50 -17.62 -11.03 -1.72
N SER A 51 -16.91 -12.15 -1.84
CA SER A 51 -15.45 -12.08 -1.99
C SER A 51 -15.08 -11.29 -3.24
N ILE A 52 -14.07 -10.42 -3.11
CA ILE A 52 -13.59 -9.58 -4.23
C ILE A 52 -13.13 -10.40 -5.44
N ARG A 53 -12.85 -11.69 -5.27
CA ARG A 53 -12.51 -12.62 -6.35
C ARG A 53 -13.68 -12.97 -7.27
N GLU A 54 -14.92 -12.86 -6.77
CA GLU A 54 -16.15 -13.24 -7.46
C GLU A 54 -16.68 -12.08 -8.33
N THR A 55 -15.89 -11.66 -9.32
CA THR A 55 -16.13 -10.44 -10.13
C THR A 55 -17.51 -10.44 -10.80
N GLU A 56 -17.98 -11.60 -11.27
CA GLU A 56 -19.30 -11.71 -11.91
C GLU A 56 -20.44 -11.54 -10.90
N GLU A 57 -20.27 -12.07 -9.69
CA GLU A 57 -21.27 -11.87 -8.62
C GLU A 57 -21.34 -10.40 -8.16
N LEU A 58 -20.18 -9.72 -8.10
CA LEU A 58 -20.16 -8.26 -7.83
C LEU A 58 -20.95 -7.48 -8.88
N LYS A 59 -20.79 -7.80 -10.16
CA LYS A 59 -21.57 -7.18 -11.25
C LYS A 59 -23.07 -7.52 -11.16
N ASN A 60 -23.40 -8.77 -10.86
CA ASN A 60 -24.81 -9.20 -10.70
C ASN A 60 -25.52 -8.44 -9.58
N ARG A 61 -24.78 -8.04 -8.54
CA ARG A 61 -25.29 -7.18 -7.45
C ARG A 61 -25.25 -5.68 -7.78
N ASN A 62 -24.94 -5.31 -9.03
CA ASN A 62 -24.80 -3.92 -9.49
C ASN A 62 -23.77 -3.11 -8.69
N LEU A 63 -22.72 -3.75 -8.17
CA LEU A 63 -21.61 -3.09 -7.52
C LEU A 63 -20.63 -2.56 -8.57
N ASP A 64 -20.20 -1.31 -8.39
CA ASP A 64 -19.26 -0.65 -9.32
C ASP A 64 -17.85 -1.19 -9.13
N THR A 65 -17.48 -2.17 -9.97
CA THR A 65 -16.16 -2.81 -9.93
C THR A 65 -15.03 -1.84 -10.26
N ASN A 66 -15.28 -0.78 -11.06
CA ASN A 66 -14.27 0.23 -11.38
C ASN A 66 -13.96 1.07 -10.13
N LYS A 67 -15.00 1.51 -9.43
CA LYS A 67 -14.85 2.24 -8.18
C LYS A 67 -14.16 1.39 -7.11
N ILE A 68 -14.54 0.13 -6.94
CA ILE A 68 -13.90 -0.79 -5.99
C ILE A 68 -12.41 -0.96 -6.32
N ALA A 69 -12.04 -1.05 -7.60
CA ALA A 69 -10.66 -1.15 -8.04
C ALA A 69 -9.83 0.10 -7.67
N GLU A 70 -10.42 1.28 -7.77
CA GLU A 70 -9.78 2.53 -7.34
C GLU A 70 -9.70 2.63 -5.82
N ASP A 71 -10.80 2.34 -5.13
CA ASP A 71 -10.92 2.45 -3.69
C ASP A 71 -9.93 1.53 -2.95
N ILE A 72 -9.71 0.29 -3.42
CA ILE A 72 -8.77 -0.63 -2.77
C ILE A 72 -7.32 -0.11 -2.81
N ILE A 73 -6.90 0.50 -3.92
CA ILE A 73 -5.58 1.14 -4.05
C ILE A 73 -5.49 2.35 -3.13
N GLN A 74 -6.50 3.21 -3.16
CA GLN A 74 -6.49 4.45 -2.39
C GLN A 74 -6.54 4.19 -0.88
N HIS A 75 -7.35 3.24 -0.41
CA HIS A 75 -7.39 2.85 1.00
C HIS A 75 -6.06 2.26 1.45
N PHE A 76 -5.50 1.31 0.71
CA PHE A 76 -4.21 0.74 1.04
C PHE A 76 -3.13 1.81 1.22
N LEU A 77 -3.00 2.73 0.26
CA LEU A 77 -2.00 3.80 0.34
C LEU A 77 -2.29 4.80 1.44
N ARG A 78 -3.55 5.19 1.64
CA ARG A 78 -3.95 6.09 2.72
C ARG A 78 -3.57 5.52 4.07
N HIS A 79 -3.86 4.25 4.33
CA HIS A 79 -3.52 3.60 5.59
C HIS A 79 -2.00 3.49 5.78
N ALA A 80 -1.24 3.23 4.71
CA ALA A 80 0.21 3.19 4.79
C ALA A 80 0.83 4.57 5.08
N VAL A 81 0.43 5.63 4.35
CA VAL A 81 1.08 6.93 4.48
C VAL A 81 0.48 7.79 5.59
N ARG A 82 -0.84 7.74 5.84
CA ARG A 82 -1.51 8.50 6.89
C ARG A 82 -1.30 7.87 8.25
N ASP A 83 -1.70 6.59 8.37
CA ASP A 83 -1.74 5.90 9.66
C ASP A 83 -0.40 5.23 9.98
N GLY A 84 0.34 4.82 8.96
CA GLY A 84 1.55 3.99 9.12
C GLY A 84 1.22 2.59 9.62
N PHE A 85 -0.04 2.19 9.51
CA PHE A 85 -0.53 0.88 9.89
C PHE A 85 -1.45 0.38 8.78
N PHE A 86 -1.03 -0.68 8.09
CA PHE A 86 -1.70 -1.14 6.88
C PHE A 86 -1.78 -2.67 6.85
N HIS A 87 -2.79 -3.17 6.16
CA HIS A 87 -2.95 -4.59 5.90
C HIS A 87 -1.90 -5.06 4.91
N ALA A 88 -1.06 -6.00 5.31
CA ALA A 88 0.09 -6.43 4.52
C ALA A 88 -0.15 -7.74 3.73
N ASP A 89 -1.37 -8.29 3.79
CA ASP A 89 -1.78 -9.49 3.05
C ASP A 89 -3.15 -9.30 2.37
N MET A 90 -3.23 -8.32 1.48
CA MET A 90 -4.46 -7.95 0.77
C MET A 90 -4.76 -8.87 -0.43
N HIS A 91 -4.62 -10.17 -0.24
CA HIS A 91 -5.01 -11.11 -1.29
C HIS A 91 -6.54 -11.25 -1.40
N GLN A 92 -7.02 -11.64 -2.59
CA GLN A 92 -8.47 -11.67 -2.89
C GLN A 92 -9.29 -12.63 -2.01
N GLY A 93 -8.66 -13.52 -1.27
CA GLY A 93 -9.34 -14.41 -0.31
C GLY A 93 -9.70 -13.73 1.00
N ASN A 94 -8.97 -12.64 1.37
CA ASN A 94 -9.12 -11.92 2.63
C ASN A 94 -9.99 -10.66 2.50
N ILE A 95 -10.52 -10.37 1.30
CA ILE A 95 -11.26 -9.13 1.04
C ILE A 95 -12.68 -9.46 0.59
N PHE A 96 -13.65 -8.91 1.29
CA PHE A 96 -15.06 -8.94 0.94
C PHE A 96 -15.55 -7.55 0.55
N ILE A 97 -16.57 -7.51 -0.30
CA ILE A 97 -17.31 -6.31 -0.65
C ILE A 97 -18.71 -6.51 -0.10
N ASP A 98 -19.13 -5.65 0.82
CA ASP A 98 -20.46 -5.74 1.39
C ASP A 98 -21.55 -5.26 0.41
N ASN A 99 -22.81 -5.42 0.80
CA ASN A 99 -23.95 -5.04 -0.05
C ASN A 99 -24.05 -3.55 -0.35
N SER A 100 -23.31 -2.69 0.38
CA SER A 100 -23.23 -1.24 0.13
C SER A 100 -21.99 -0.86 -0.72
N GLY A 101 -21.15 -1.83 -1.11
CA GLY A 101 -19.93 -1.61 -1.86
C GLY A 101 -18.71 -1.27 -1.01
N GLN A 102 -18.77 -1.43 0.31
CA GLN A 102 -17.64 -1.18 1.20
C GLN A 102 -16.65 -2.35 1.15
N ILE A 103 -15.37 -2.02 1.14
CA ILE A 103 -14.28 -2.99 1.22
C ILE A 103 -14.11 -3.43 2.67
N ALA A 104 -14.20 -4.73 2.91
CA ALA A 104 -14.07 -5.33 4.25
C ALA A 104 -13.01 -6.44 4.25
N PRO A 105 -11.80 -6.20 4.78
CA PRO A 105 -10.85 -7.26 5.07
C PRO A 105 -11.34 -8.10 6.26
N ILE A 106 -10.98 -9.39 6.28
CA ILE A 106 -11.45 -10.34 7.31
C ILE A 106 -10.34 -11.11 8.03
N ASP A 107 -9.10 -10.99 7.59
CA ASP A 107 -7.92 -11.62 8.19
C ASP A 107 -6.91 -10.51 8.51
N PHE A 108 -6.43 -10.44 9.76
CA PHE A 108 -5.54 -9.37 10.23
C PHE A 108 -4.23 -9.92 10.80
N GLY A 109 -3.91 -11.18 10.47
CA GLY A 109 -2.71 -11.87 10.94
C GLY A 109 -1.41 -11.23 10.45
N ILE A 110 -1.44 -10.54 9.31
CA ILE A 110 -0.25 -9.89 8.74
C ILE A 110 -0.52 -8.39 8.52
N MET A 111 -0.05 -7.57 9.47
CA MET A 111 -0.13 -6.11 9.40
C MET A 111 1.26 -5.49 9.28
N GLY A 112 1.37 -4.43 8.46
CA GLY A 112 2.60 -3.65 8.32
C GLY A 112 2.58 -2.39 9.16
N ARG A 113 3.75 -1.99 9.69
CA ARG A 113 3.93 -0.73 10.42
C ARG A 113 5.05 0.09 9.81
N LEU A 114 4.79 1.37 9.61
CA LEU A 114 5.77 2.38 9.20
C LEU A 114 5.87 3.44 10.30
N ASP A 115 7.06 3.74 10.71
CA ASP A 115 7.29 4.89 11.59
C ASP A 115 7.09 6.22 10.85
N LYS A 116 7.12 7.32 11.58
CA LYS A 116 6.88 8.66 11.03
C LYS A 116 7.86 9.02 9.91
N VAL A 117 9.09 8.61 10.05
CA VAL A 117 10.18 8.91 9.08
C VAL A 117 9.98 8.09 7.81
N SER A 118 9.76 6.78 7.95
CA SER A 118 9.50 5.87 6.84
C SER A 118 8.25 6.25 6.04
N LYS A 119 7.16 6.69 6.71
CA LYS A 119 5.97 7.22 6.03
C LYS A 119 6.28 8.40 5.12
N ARG A 120 7.08 9.34 5.63
CA ARG A 120 7.46 10.54 4.88
C ARG A 120 8.29 10.18 3.66
N PHE A 121 9.35 9.39 3.82
CA PHE A 121 10.17 8.96 2.70
C PHE A 121 9.38 8.18 1.66
N LEU A 122 8.49 7.28 2.09
CA LEU A 122 7.61 6.55 1.19
C LEU A 122 6.78 7.49 0.32
N ALA A 123 6.10 8.46 0.95
CA ALA A 123 5.24 9.39 0.23
C ALA A 123 6.04 10.29 -0.73
N GLU A 124 7.22 10.78 -0.32
CA GLU A 124 8.11 11.59 -1.16
C GLU A 124 8.64 10.79 -2.37
N ILE A 125 9.03 9.52 -2.16
CA ILE A 125 9.47 8.62 -3.23
C ILE A 125 8.35 8.37 -4.23
N LEU A 126 7.17 7.96 -3.76
CA LEU A 126 6.02 7.68 -4.62
C LEU A 126 5.57 8.92 -5.39
N TYR A 127 5.52 10.07 -4.72
CA TYR A 127 5.16 11.33 -5.36
C TYR A 127 6.21 11.77 -6.40
N GLY A 128 7.49 11.65 -6.08
CA GLY A 128 8.58 11.93 -7.01
C GLY A 128 8.52 11.06 -8.27
N PHE A 129 8.19 9.78 -8.14
CA PHE A 129 7.93 8.91 -9.29
C PHE A 129 6.74 9.41 -10.12
N ILE A 130 5.62 9.75 -9.50
CA ILE A 130 4.44 10.29 -10.21
C ILE A 130 4.77 11.58 -10.96
N GLN A 131 5.60 12.46 -10.38
CA GLN A 131 6.06 13.70 -11.01
C GLN A 131 7.19 13.50 -12.02
N ARG A 132 7.72 12.28 -12.14
CA ARG A 132 8.91 11.93 -12.94
C ARG A 132 10.16 12.71 -12.54
N ASP A 133 10.22 13.14 -11.27
CA ASP A 133 11.39 13.81 -10.69
C ASP A 133 12.34 12.76 -10.06
N TYR A 134 13.01 12.02 -10.93
CA TYR A 134 13.89 10.93 -10.51
C TYR A 134 15.12 11.41 -9.75
N LYS A 135 15.53 12.66 -9.96
CA LYS A 135 16.63 13.24 -9.18
C LYS A 135 16.21 13.44 -7.72
N LYS A 136 15.02 13.99 -7.50
CA LYS A 136 14.44 14.14 -6.16
C LYS A 136 14.24 12.78 -5.49
N VAL A 137 13.77 11.78 -6.23
CA VAL A 137 13.64 10.42 -5.70
C VAL A 137 15.01 9.86 -5.25
N ALA A 138 16.08 10.07 -6.05
CA ALA A 138 17.43 9.63 -5.68
C ALA A 138 17.94 10.36 -4.43
N GLU A 139 17.73 11.68 -4.32
CA GLU A 139 18.08 12.47 -3.13
C GLU A 139 17.36 11.94 -1.88
N VAL A 140 16.07 11.64 -1.97
CA VAL A 140 15.30 11.06 -0.86
C VAL A 140 15.86 9.71 -0.43
N HIS A 141 16.26 8.85 -1.37
CA HIS A 141 16.90 7.57 -1.03
C HIS A 141 18.20 7.74 -0.26
N LEU A 142 19.03 8.73 -0.62
CA LEU A 142 20.26 9.04 0.11
C LEU A 142 19.97 9.58 1.51
N VAL A 143 19.07 10.55 1.64
CA VAL A 143 18.70 11.13 2.94
C VAL A 143 18.05 10.08 3.86
N ALA A 144 17.27 9.17 3.29
CA ALA A 144 16.66 8.06 4.03
C ALA A 144 17.67 6.97 4.45
N GLY A 145 18.93 7.07 4.03
CA GLY A 145 19.94 6.02 4.27
C GLY A 145 19.64 4.69 3.58
N LEU A 146 18.81 4.71 2.54
CA LEU A 146 18.45 3.52 1.77
C LEU A 146 19.56 3.12 0.79
N VAL A 147 20.44 4.03 0.47
CA VAL A 147 21.65 3.80 -0.37
C VAL A 147 22.90 4.33 0.35
N PRO A 148 24.08 3.75 0.09
CA PRO A 148 25.34 4.26 0.63
C PRO A 148 25.62 5.70 0.19
N ASN A 149 26.24 6.51 1.08
CA ASN A 149 26.49 7.93 0.83
C ASN A 149 27.46 8.21 -0.35
N ASN A 150 28.20 7.22 -0.81
CA ASN A 150 29.11 7.34 -1.94
C ASN A 150 28.46 7.06 -3.29
N VAL A 151 27.16 6.80 -3.34
CA VAL A 151 26.42 6.58 -4.58
C VAL A 151 26.21 7.92 -5.29
N PRO A 152 26.63 8.08 -6.57
CA PRO A 152 26.36 9.29 -7.33
C PRO A 152 24.85 9.45 -7.57
N ILE A 153 24.30 10.62 -7.20
CA ILE A 153 22.87 10.94 -7.34
C ILE A 153 22.38 10.77 -8.78
N ASP A 154 23.17 11.24 -9.74
CA ASP A 154 22.78 11.19 -11.15
C ASP A 154 22.72 9.75 -11.69
N ASP A 155 23.59 8.86 -11.23
CA ASP A 155 23.57 7.44 -11.61
C ASP A 155 22.36 6.74 -11.04
N LEU A 156 22.04 7.00 -9.76
CA LEU A 156 20.83 6.47 -9.12
C LEU A 156 19.57 7.02 -9.79
N ALA A 157 19.52 8.32 -10.07
CA ALA A 157 18.40 8.96 -10.76
C ALA A 157 18.18 8.36 -12.15
N GLN A 158 19.25 8.08 -12.90
CA GLN A 158 19.15 7.43 -14.20
C GLN A 158 18.64 5.98 -14.11
N ALA A 159 19.06 5.23 -13.10
CA ALA A 159 18.56 3.89 -12.86
C ALA A 159 17.07 3.90 -12.47
N LEU A 160 16.65 4.81 -11.59
CA LEU A 160 15.24 4.98 -11.20
C LEU A 160 14.39 5.43 -12.40
N ARG A 161 14.92 6.30 -13.28
CA ARG A 161 14.27 6.68 -14.53
C ARG A 161 14.03 5.49 -15.44
N SER A 162 15.00 4.58 -15.56
CA SER A 162 14.87 3.38 -16.39
C SER A 162 13.74 2.44 -15.97
N ILE A 163 13.36 2.50 -14.68
CA ILE A 163 12.20 1.79 -14.13
C ILE A 163 10.92 2.61 -14.34
N GLY A 164 10.96 3.91 -14.02
CA GLY A 164 9.78 4.77 -14.01
C GLY A 164 9.22 5.09 -15.40
N GLU A 165 10.07 5.42 -16.38
CA GLU A 165 9.60 5.83 -17.72
C GLU A 165 8.77 4.78 -18.45
N PRO A 166 9.11 3.47 -18.42
CA PRO A 166 8.27 2.46 -19.03
C PRO A 166 6.86 2.36 -18.42
N ILE A 167 6.70 2.74 -17.16
CA ILE A 167 5.40 2.73 -16.45
C ILE A 167 4.47 3.81 -17.01
N PHE A 168 5.01 4.98 -17.34
CA PHE A 168 4.23 6.13 -17.80
C PHE A 168 4.08 6.20 -19.33
N GLY A 169 4.90 5.46 -20.07
CA GLY A 169 4.94 5.49 -21.54
C GLY A 169 4.14 4.39 -22.25
N GLN A 170 3.64 3.39 -21.52
CA GLN A 170 2.93 2.23 -22.09
C GLN A 170 1.45 2.21 -21.67
N ALA A 171 0.62 1.55 -22.50
CA ALA A 171 -0.74 1.24 -22.07
C ALA A 171 -0.66 0.34 -20.83
N VAL A 172 -1.46 0.64 -19.82
CA VAL A 172 -1.43 0.00 -18.47
C VAL A 172 -1.47 -1.52 -18.53
N LYS A 173 -2.18 -2.08 -19.52
CA LYS A 173 -2.30 -3.53 -19.75
C LYS A 173 -0.98 -4.23 -20.07
N ASP A 174 0.03 -3.49 -20.52
CA ASP A 174 1.32 -4.03 -20.97
C ASP A 174 2.40 -3.99 -19.88
N ILE A 175 2.09 -3.37 -18.71
CA ILE A 175 3.00 -3.29 -17.57
C ILE A 175 2.84 -4.53 -16.71
N SER A 176 3.85 -5.39 -16.71
CA SER A 176 3.92 -6.53 -15.80
C SER A 176 4.46 -6.11 -14.44
N GLY A 177 3.64 -6.19 -13.37
CA GLY A 177 4.08 -5.94 -11.99
C GLY A 177 5.28 -6.81 -11.57
N GLY A 178 5.34 -8.05 -12.07
CA GLY A 178 6.50 -8.92 -11.84
C GLY A 178 7.78 -8.42 -12.52
N LYS A 179 7.68 -7.85 -13.73
CA LYS A 179 8.82 -7.25 -14.44
C LYS A 179 9.32 -6.00 -13.70
N LEU A 180 8.38 -5.18 -13.24
CA LEU A 180 8.68 -3.99 -12.46
C LEU A 180 9.38 -4.33 -11.14
N LEU A 181 8.85 -5.32 -10.41
CA LEU A 181 9.45 -5.80 -9.18
C LEU A 181 10.88 -6.32 -9.40
N LYS A 182 11.10 -7.09 -10.48
CA LYS A 182 12.45 -7.54 -10.85
C LYS A 182 13.39 -6.37 -11.10
N GLN A 183 12.97 -5.38 -11.90
CA GLN A 183 13.80 -4.19 -12.18
C GLN A 183 14.14 -3.41 -10.90
N LEU A 184 13.20 -3.32 -9.96
CA LEU A 184 13.44 -2.71 -8.66
C LEU A 184 14.49 -3.49 -7.84
N PHE A 185 14.42 -4.82 -7.83
CA PHE A 185 15.45 -5.65 -7.20
C PHE A 185 16.81 -5.48 -7.87
N ASP A 186 16.87 -5.44 -9.21
CA ASP A 186 18.13 -5.23 -9.95
C ASP A 186 18.79 -3.89 -9.56
N VAL A 187 18.00 -2.83 -9.38
CA VAL A 187 18.50 -1.53 -8.90
C VAL A 187 18.94 -1.60 -7.44
N THR A 188 18.14 -2.26 -6.59
CA THR A 188 18.47 -2.47 -5.17
C THR A 188 19.82 -3.17 -5.01
N GLU A 189 20.07 -4.22 -5.78
CA GLU A 189 21.32 -4.97 -5.78
C GLU A 189 22.47 -4.10 -6.35
N LYS A 190 22.28 -3.46 -7.51
CA LYS A 190 23.28 -2.62 -8.18
C LYS A 190 23.82 -1.50 -7.30
N PHE A 191 22.97 -0.86 -6.51
CA PHE A 191 23.32 0.26 -5.64
C PHE A 191 23.54 -0.14 -4.18
N ASN A 192 23.57 -1.45 -3.88
CA ASN A 192 23.73 -1.99 -2.53
C ASN A 192 22.77 -1.32 -1.52
N MET A 193 21.50 -1.20 -1.93
CA MET A 193 20.48 -0.54 -1.13
C MET A 193 20.16 -1.35 0.13
N GLN A 194 20.04 -0.67 1.26
CA GLN A 194 19.57 -1.32 2.49
C GLN A 194 18.08 -1.63 2.38
N THR A 195 17.74 -2.90 2.43
CA THR A 195 16.35 -3.34 2.43
C THR A 195 15.75 -3.25 3.84
N GLN A 196 14.77 -2.38 4.01
CA GLN A 196 13.96 -2.36 5.23
C GLN A 196 12.81 -3.36 5.08
N PRO A 197 12.65 -4.35 6.00
CA PRO A 197 11.62 -5.39 5.89
C PRO A 197 10.21 -4.82 5.71
N GLN A 198 9.91 -3.70 6.37
CA GLN A 198 8.60 -3.03 6.28
C GLN A 198 8.33 -2.47 4.89
N LEU A 199 9.34 -1.89 4.23
CA LEU A 199 9.22 -1.38 2.85
C LEU A 199 9.09 -2.51 1.84
N LEU A 200 9.80 -3.64 2.05
CA LEU A 200 9.63 -4.83 1.22
C LEU A 200 8.22 -5.41 1.34
N MET A 201 7.68 -5.47 2.57
CA MET A 201 6.31 -5.92 2.82
C MET A 201 5.32 -5.00 2.10
N LEU A 202 5.48 -3.69 2.20
CA LEU A 202 4.65 -2.71 1.51
C LEU A 202 4.71 -2.87 -0.02
N GLN A 203 5.91 -3.03 -0.59
CA GLN A 203 6.09 -3.26 -2.03
C GLN A 203 5.38 -4.53 -2.50
N LYS A 204 5.53 -5.64 -1.76
CA LYS A 204 4.81 -6.89 -2.06
C LYS A 204 3.31 -6.67 -2.04
N THR A 205 2.80 -5.98 -1.02
CA THR A 205 1.36 -5.71 -0.90
C THR A 205 0.86 -4.79 -2.01
N MET A 206 1.64 -3.79 -2.42
CA MET A 206 1.29 -2.94 -3.57
C MET A 206 1.08 -3.76 -4.84
N VAL A 207 1.95 -4.73 -5.13
CA VAL A 207 1.81 -5.62 -6.31
C VAL A 207 0.55 -6.49 -6.21
N VAL A 208 0.24 -7.00 -5.01
CA VAL A 208 -0.98 -7.78 -4.77
C VAL A 208 -2.22 -6.92 -4.96
N VAL A 209 -2.26 -5.73 -4.36
CA VAL A 209 -3.38 -4.77 -4.47
C VAL A 209 -3.59 -4.34 -5.92
N GLU A 210 -2.53 -4.04 -6.67
CA GLU A 210 -2.62 -3.75 -8.10
C GLU A 210 -3.21 -4.93 -8.88
N GLY A 211 -2.75 -6.15 -8.59
CA GLY A 211 -3.28 -7.36 -9.23
C GLY A 211 -4.77 -7.59 -8.96
N VAL A 212 -5.22 -7.34 -7.73
CA VAL A 212 -6.65 -7.39 -7.36
C VAL A 212 -7.44 -6.30 -8.06
N ALA A 213 -6.97 -5.06 -8.06
CA ALA A 213 -7.62 -3.94 -8.73
C ALA A 213 -7.75 -4.16 -10.23
N ARG A 214 -6.71 -4.65 -10.89
CA ARG A 214 -6.72 -4.95 -12.35
C ARG A 214 -7.61 -6.12 -12.73
N LYS A 215 -7.88 -7.04 -11.83
CA LYS A 215 -8.87 -8.10 -12.04
C LYS A 215 -10.29 -7.54 -12.10
N LEU A 216 -10.58 -6.50 -11.31
CA LEU A 216 -11.88 -5.80 -11.29
C LEU A 216 -12.01 -4.83 -12.46
N ASN A 217 -10.94 -4.08 -12.75
CA ASN A 217 -10.85 -3.15 -13.86
C ASN A 217 -9.44 -3.23 -14.49
N PRO A 218 -9.29 -3.86 -15.68
CA PRO A 218 -8.00 -4.03 -16.35
C PRO A 218 -7.28 -2.72 -16.70
N ASP A 219 -8.00 -1.61 -16.80
CA ASP A 219 -7.44 -0.29 -17.13
C ASP A 219 -6.94 0.48 -15.89
N THR A 220 -7.07 -0.10 -14.70
CA THR A 220 -6.61 0.54 -13.45
C THR A 220 -5.09 0.69 -13.45
N ASN A 221 -4.63 1.92 -13.15
CA ASN A 221 -3.22 2.25 -13.00
C ASN A 221 -2.95 2.73 -11.57
N ILE A 222 -2.15 1.96 -10.84
CA ILE A 222 -1.83 2.26 -9.44
C ILE A 222 -1.22 3.67 -9.27
N TRP A 223 -0.39 4.14 -10.22
CA TRP A 223 0.28 5.44 -10.14
C TRP A 223 -0.69 6.62 -10.28
N THR A 224 -1.59 6.55 -11.26
CA THR A 224 -2.60 7.60 -11.45
C THR A 224 -3.64 7.58 -10.35
N THR A 225 -4.05 6.39 -9.88
CA THR A 225 -5.03 6.21 -8.81
C THR A 225 -4.45 6.63 -7.44
N SER A 226 -3.14 6.50 -7.24
CA SER A 226 -2.44 6.89 -6.00
C SER A 226 -2.28 8.41 -5.84
N LYS A 227 -2.21 9.15 -6.95
CA LYS A 227 -1.87 10.57 -6.96
C LYS A 227 -2.72 11.42 -6.01
N PRO A 228 -4.06 11.33 -6.00
CA PRO A 228 -4.89 12.15 -5.10
C PRO A 228 -4.58 11.92 -3.62
N VAL A 229 -4.32 10.67 -3.23
CA VAL A 229 -4.01 10.29 -1.85
C VAL A 229 -2.70 10.92 -1.39
N LEU A 230 -1.66 10.82 -2.22
CA LEU A 230 -0.34 11.37 -1.92
C LEU A 230 -0.35 12.90 -1.89
N GLU A 231 -1.06 13.55 -2.82
CA GLU A 231 -1.20 15.00 -2.84
C GLU A 231 -1.97 15.53 -1.61
N SER A 232 -3.03 14.84 -1.16
CA SER A 232 -3.76 15.19 0.06
C SER A 232 -2.85 15.08 1.28
N TRP A 233 -2.15 13.96 1.41
CA TRP A 233 -1.24 13.73 2.53
C TRP A 233 -0.11 14.78 2.60
N LEU A 234 0.51 15.11 1.48
CA LEU A 234 1.57 16.12 1.40
C LEU A 234 1.08 17.52 1.78
N ARG A 235 -0.17 17.87 1.44
CA ARG A 235 -0.79 19.14 1.85
C ARG A 235 -1.11 19.21 3.35
N GLU A 236 -1.56 18.11 3.93
CA GLU A 236 -1.95 18.02 5.34
C GLU A 236 -0.75 18.05 6.28
N THR A 237 0.38 17.47 5.87
CA THR A 237 1.59 17.40 6.70
C THR A 237 2.32 18.73 6.84
N LYS A 238 1.97 19.78 6.11
CA LYS A 238 2.44 21.18 6.19
C LYS A 238 3.96 21.40 6.36
N ASP A 239 4.76 20.35 6.25
CA ASP A 239 6.21 20.44 6.23
C ASP A 239 6.69 20.49 4.78
N PRO A 240 7.22 21.64 4.30
CA PRO A 240 7.78 21.69 2.96
C PRO A 240 8.94 20.68 2.84
N ILE A 241 9.01 20.03 1.69
CA ILE A 241 10.07 19.08 1.29
C ILE A 241 11.49 19.65 1.56
N ASN A 242 11.62 20.96 1.63
CA ASN A 242 12.88 21.69 1.88
C ASN A 242 13.37 21.67 3.34
N SER A 243 12.58 21.22 4.31
CA SER A 243 13.01 21.24 5.72
C SER A 243 13.94 20.09 6.14
N ILE A 244 14.19 19.11 5.25
CA ILE A 244 15.16 18.03 5.53
C ILE A 244 16.58 18.47 5.24
N THR A 245 16.79 19.35 4.27
CA THR A 245 18.12 19.88 3.92
C THR A 245 18.63 20.93 4.90
N ASP A 246 17.75 21.51 5.71
CA ASP A 246 18.13 22.57 6.68
C ASP A 246 18.49 22.03 8.08
N THR A 247 18.46 20.70 8.29
CA THR A 247 18.72 20.09 9.61
C THR A 247 19.97 19.18 9.63
N LEU A 248 20.77 19.20 8.58
CA LEU A 248 22.10 18.57 8.50
C LEU A 248 23.18 19.64 8.27
#